data_5a1c17271aab8e72224e5d005889991b
#
_entry.id   5a1c17271aab8e72224e5d005889991b
#
_cell.length_a   1.000
_cell.length_b   1.000
_cell.length_c   1.000
_cell.angle_alpha   90.00
_cell.angle_beta   90.00
_cell.angle_gamma   90.00
#
_symmetry.space_group_name_H-M   'P 1'
#
loop_
_entity.id
_entity.type
_entity.pdbx_description
1 polymer ?
#
loop_
_entity_poly.entity_id
_entity_poly.type
_entity_poly.pdbx_seq_one_letter_code
_entity_poly.pdbx_strand_id
1 'polypeptide(L)'
;GYRVIGLHEGYTGLFNPSPRTVDIDYPMADGIFNQGGSFLQMSRFKPKDSDFENNFNLKFFTDNNIKLLVTVGGDDTASTANRIAKFLEAKKYPIANIHVPKTIDNDLPLPKGTPTFGYESAKDKGAVIARAVYVDARTSGNWFVLAAMGRSAGHLAFGIGEACHYPMIVIPEMFDKTEITVEKIVNLVISSIIKRKIMGMDYGAAVISEGVFHALSDEEIRKSGIHFTYDEHGHPELGKVSKAHIFNEMIEKKLKEIGLKVKSRPVELGYEIRCQTPIAYDLTYC
;
A
#
# COMPACT_ATOMS: atom_id res chain seq x y z
N GLY A 1 19.74 15.05 28.10
CA GLY A 1 18.94 14.33 27.10
C GLY A 1 18.41 15.30 26.05
N TYR A 2 17.89 14.78 24.95
CA TYR A 2 17.23 15.60 23.92
C TYR A 2 15.76 15.79 24.28
N ARG A 3 15.22 16.98 24.01
CA ARG A 3 13.77 17.20 23.96
C ARG A 3 13.23 16.67 22.63
N VAL A 4 12.15 15.92 22.66
CA VAL A 4 11.50 15.38 21.45
C VAL A 4 10.23 16.17 21.20
N ILE A 5 10.15 16.80 20.02
CA ILE A 5 8.99 17.59 19.61
C ILE A 5 8.28 16.82 18.49
N GLY A 6 7.06 16.38 18.74
CA GLY A 6 6.17 15.82 17.73
C GLY A 6 5.51 16.92 16.92
N LEU A 7 5.58 16.80 15.59
CA LEU A 7 4.96 17.73 14.66
C LEU A 7 3.72 17.10 14.07
N HIS A 8 2.55 17.73 14.30
CA HIS A 8 1.29 17.23 13.73
C HIS A 8 1.20 17.49 12.22
N GLU A 9 0.43 16.62 11.54
CA GLU A 9 0.10 16.74 10.11
C GLU A 9 1.33 16.68 9.18
N GLY A 10 2.34 15.93 9.59
CA GLY A 10 3.52 15.68 8.77
C GLY A 10 4.19 16.97 8.30
N TYR A 11 4.57 17.02 7.03
CA TYR A 11 5.30 18.17 6.49
C TYR A 11 4.49 19.46 6.41
N THR A 12 3.15 19.41 6.40
CA THR A 12 2.33 20.64 6.40
C THR A 12 2.71 21.56 7.54
N GLY A 13 3.03 21.01 8.73
CA GLY A 13 3.45 21.78 9.88
C GLY A 13 4.76 22.55 9.67
N LEU A 14 5.70 22.05 8.85
CA LEU A 14 6.96 22.74 8.57
C LEU A 14 6.81 23.91 7.59
N PHE A 15 5.70 23.97 6.88
CA PHE A 15 5.39 25.05 5.93
C PHE A 15 4.26 25.96 6.45
N ASN A 16 4.02 25.90 7.76
CA ASN A 16 3.06 26.74 8.46
C ASN A 16 3.80 27.65 9.45
N PRO A 17 3.49 28.95 9.51
CA PRO A 17 4.12 29.86 10.47
C PRO A 17 3.81 29.51 11.94
N SER A 18 2.72 28.80 12.20
CA SER A 18 2.31 28.35 13.53
C SER A 18 2.05 26.83 13.53
N PRO A 19 3.12 26.02 13.55
CA PRO A 19 2.98 24.57 13.53
C PRO A 19 2.34 24.07 14.84
N ARG A 20 1.44 23.09 14.72
CA ARG A 20 0.89 22.38 15.88
C ARG A 20 1.89 21.34 16.35
N THR A 21 2.36 21.47 17.58
CA THR A 21 3.39 20.61 18.15
C THR A 21 2.97 20.03 19.49
N VAL A 22 3.63 18.95 19.90
CA VAL A 22 3.52 18.34 21.21
C VAL A 22 4.88 17.85 21.67
N ASP A 23 5.19 18.03 22.95
CA ASP A 23 6.37 17.42 23.54
C ASP A 23 6.10 15.94 23.81
N ILE A 24 6.95 15.08 23.26
CA ILE A 24 6.84 13.62 23.45
C ILE A 24 7.77 13.23 24.60
N ASP A 25 7.18 12.94 25.73
CA ASP A 25 7.86 12.40 26.91
C ASP A 25 7.76 10.87 26.98
N TYR A 26 8.39 10.27 27.99
CA TYR A 26 8.35 8.81 28.17
C TYR A 26 6.94 8.25 28.42
N PRO A 27 6.09 8.85 29.27
CA PRO A 27 4.73 8.38 29.46
C PRO A 27 3.90 8.40 28.17
N MET A 28 4.04 9.44 27.38
CA MET A 28 3.36 9.52 26.09
C MET A 28 3.88 8.47 25.12
N ALA A 29 5.20 8.31 24.99
CA ALA A 29 5.80 7.30 24.12
C ALA A 29 5.37 5.88 24.52
N ASP A 30 5.34 5.57 25.82
CA ASP A 30 4.86 4.29 26.36
C ASP A 30 3.39 4.04 26.03
N GLY A 31 2.57 5.10 26.03
CA GLY A 31 1.14 4.99 25.70
C GLY A 31 0.84 4.77 24.23
N ILE A 32 1.76 5.09 23.33
CA ILE A 32 1.50 5.06 21.87
C ILE A 32 2.34 4.05 21.07
N PHE A 33 3.42 3.51 21.63
CA PHE A 33 4.42 2.74 20.86
C PHE A 33 3.84 1.50 20.17
N ASN A 34 2.79 0.91 20.72
CA ASN A 34 2.14 -0.30 20.22
C ASN A 34 0.75 -0.03 19.62
N GLN A 35 0.40 1.23 19.37
CA GLN A 35 -0.87 1.58 18.74
C GLN A 35 -0.74 1.64 17.22
N GLY A 36 -1.81 1.27 16.53
CA GLY A 36 -1.92 1.45 15.08
C GLY A 36 -2.19 2.90 14.69
N GLY A 37 -1.79 3.26 13.48
CA GLY A 37 -1.98 4.61 12.97
C GLY A 37 -0.87 5.58 13.36
N SER A 38 -1.15 6.87 13.26
CA SER A 38 -0.23 7.94 13.63
C SER A 38 -0.87 8.88 14.65
N PHE A 39 -0.32 8.91 15.85
CA PHE A 39 -0.72 9.86 16.89
C PHE A 39 -0.60 11.32 16.42
N LEU A 40 0.45 11.62 15.67
CA LEU A 40 0.71 12.95 15.14
C LEU A 40 -0.10 13.28 13.89
N GLN A 41 -0.97 12.37 13.46
CA GLN A 41 -1.69 12.47 12.19
C GLN A 41 -0.72 12.44 10.99
N MET A 42 -1.24 12.59 9.80
CA MET A 42 -0.44 12.59 8.58
C MET A 42 -1.00 13.58 7.57
N SER A 43 -0.16 13.97 6.62
CA SER A 43 -0.55 14.80 5.49
C SER A 43 -0.06 14.18 4.19
N ARG A 44 -0.75 14.48 3.10
CA ARG A 44 -0.31 14.19 1.72
C ARG A 44 0.32 15.40 1.05
N PHE A 45 0.65 16.43 1.82
CA PHE A 45 1.28 17.64 1.31
C PHE A 45 2.66 17.31 0.73
N LYS A 46 2.86 17.66 -0.53
CA LYS A 46 4.14 17.55 -1.25
C LYS A 46 4.63 18.96 -1.56
N PRO A 47 5.62 19.48 -0.83
CA PRO A 47 6.10 20.85 -1.03
C PRO A 47 6.74 21.00 -2.41
N LYS A 48 6.39 22.07 -3.11
CA LYS A 48 7.04 22.53 -4.33
C LYS A 48 8.28 23.37 -3.97
N ASP A 49 9.14 23.68 -4.93
CA ASP A 49 10.32 24.51 -4.68
C ASP A 49 9.93 25.91 -4.20
N SER A 50 8.85 26.46 -4.74
CA SER A 50 8.29 27.75 -4.27
C SER A 50 7.83 27.74 -2.81
N ASP A 51 7.41 26.59 -2.29
CA ASP A 51 7.04 26.47 -0.88
C ASP A 51 8.26 26.54 0.02
N PHE A 52 9.38 25.95 -0.38
CA PHE A 52 10.65 26.06 0.36
C PHE A 52 11.14 27.51 0.43
N GLU A 53 10.99 28.28 -0.64
CA GLU A 53 11.42 29.66 -0.70
C GLU A 53 10.52 30.59 0.13
N ASN A 54 9.22 30.38 0.10
CA ASN A 54 8.23 31.33 0.62
C ASN A 54 7.60 30.93 1.95
N ASN A 55 7.46 29.64 2.22
CA ASN A 55 6.60 29.14 3.30
C ASN A 55 7.35 28.28 4.33
N PHE A 56 8.60 27.86 4.05
CA PHE A 56 9.33 26.99 4.97
C PHE A 56 9.66 27.72 6.28
N ASN A 57 9.22 27.15 7.41
CA ASN A 57 9.40 27.76 8.73
C ASN A 57 10.77 27.49 9.31
N LEU A 58 11.81 28.14 8.78
CA LEU A 58 13.17 28.04 9.31
C LEU A 58 13.25 28.50 10.77
N LYS A 59 12.43 29.49 11.16
CA LYS A 59 12.36 30.02 12.52
C LYS A 59 12.01 28.94 13.54
N PHE A 60 11.13 28.00 13.18
CA PHE A 60 10.81 26.86 14.04
C PHE A 60 12.07 26.03 14.39
N PHE A 61 12.96 25.83 13.44
CA PHE A 61 14.20 25.08 13.67
C PHE A 61 15.18 25.85 14.56
N THR A 62 15.36 27.13 14.32
CA THR A 62 16.30 27.95 15.08
C THR A 62 15.83 28.21 16.51
N ASP A 63 14.57 28.56 16.71
CA ASP A 63 13.99 28.86 18.01
C ASP A 63 13.98 27.63 18.95
N ASN A 64 13.78 26.45 18.39
CA ASN A 64 13.79 25.18 19.14
C ASN A 64 15.15 24.48 19.13
N ASN A 65 16.18 25.07 18.50
CA ASN A 65 17.51 24.49 18.40
C ASN A 65 17.51 23.03 17.89
N ILE A 66 16.71 22.76 16.84
CA ILE A 66 16.54 21.43 16.27
C ILE A 66 17.87 20.91 15.72
N LYS A 67 18.27 19.72 16.11
CA LYS A 67 19.53 19.06 15.68
C LYS A 67 19.29 17.82 14.83
N LEU A 68 18.12 17.23 14.97
CA LEU A 68 17.75 16.00 14.29
C LEU A 68 16.29 16.09 13.82
N LEU A 69 16.08 15.76 12.57
CA LEU A 69 14.75 15.54 12.00
C LEU A 69 14.56 14.02 11.81
N VAL A 70 13.57 13.47 12.47
CA VAL A 70 13.13 12.08 12.25
C VAL A 70 11.82 12.10 11.45
N THR A 71 11.81 11.43 10.32
CA THR A 71 10.63 11.31 9.45
C THR A 71 10.22 9.85 9.32
N VAL A 72 8.91 9.59 9.31
CA VAL A 72 8.36 8.24 9.25
C VAL A 72 7.37 8.17 8.09
N GLY A 73 7.59 7.30 7.12
CA GLY A 73 6.69 7.19 5.97
C GLY A 73 7.28 6.42 4.79
N GLY A 74 6.62 6.51 3.64
CA GLY A 74 7.03 5.87 2.39
C GLY A 74 7.99 6.72 1.55
N ASP A 75 8.12 6.38 0.28
CA ASP A 75 9.05 6.98 -0.68
C ASP A 75 8.91 8.51 -0.79
N ASP A 76 7.71 9.03 -0.97
CA ASP A 76 7.45 10.47 -1.03
C ASP A 76 7.95 11.20 0.23
N THR A 77 7.81 10.56 1.40
CA THR A 77 8.29 11.11 2.67
C THR A 77 9.81 11.14 2.72
N ALA A 78 10.47 10.07 2.27
CA ALA A 78 11.93 9.98 2.19
C ALA A 78 12.51 11.06 1.24
N SER A 79 11.91 11.18 0.06
CA SER A 79 12.30 12.20 -0.94
C SER A 79 12.18 13.62 -0.37
N THR A 80 11.06 13.94 0.29
CA THR A 80 10.85 15.26 0.91
C THR A 80 11.82 15.51 2.06
N ALA A 81 12.11 14.50 2.89
CA ALA A 81 13.10 14.60 3.97
C ALA A 81 14.48 15.00 3.44
N ASN A 82 14.94 14.38 2.34
CA ASN A 82 16.19 14.72 1.69
C ASN A 82 16.21 16.16 1.15
N ARG A 83 15.09 16.62 0.56
CA ARG A 83 14.96 18.01 0.09
C ARG A 83 15.05 19.01 1.24
N ILE A 84 14.40 18.70 2.38
CA ILE A 84 14.47 19.53 3.59
C ILE A 84 15.91 19.62 4.11
N ALA A 85 16.62 18.49 4.20
CA ALA A 85 18.01 18.48 4.66
C ALA A 85 18.91 19.35 3.76
N LYS A 86 18.81 19.21 2.44
CA LYS A 86 19.56 20.04 1.47
C LYS A 86 19.22 21.52 1.57
N PHE A 87 17.95 21.85 1.76
CA PHE A 87 17.50 23.23 1.92
C PHE A 87 18.10 23.86 3.21
N LEU A 88 18.04 23.14 4.33
CA LEU A 88 18.61 23.60 5.60
C LEU A 88 20.14 23.76 5.54
N GLU A 89 20.83 22.87 4.84
CA GLU A 89 22.27 22.99 4.59
C GLU A 89 22.58 24.27 3.78
N ALA A 90 21.83 24.52 2.71
CA ALA A 90 21.96 25.75 1.90
C ALA A 90 21.69 27.03 2.72
N LYS A 91 20.81 26.96 3.72
CA LYS A 91 20.54 28.05 4.66
C LYS A 91 21.55 28.15 5.82
N LYS A 92 22.63 27.37 5.76
CA LYS A 92 23.69 27.29 6.81
C LYS A 92 23.16 26.83 8.17
N TYR A 93 22.13 25.98 8.16
CA TYR A 93 21.56 25.33 9.32
C TYR A 93 21.53 23.81 9.12
N PRO A 94 22.69 23.15 9.04
CA PRO A 94 22.72 21.69 8.81
C PRO A 94 22.20 20.94 10.02
N ILE A 95 21.35 19.93 9.75
CA ILE A 95 20.83 19.01 10.78
C ILE A 95 21.05 17.56 10.35
N ALA A 96 21.09 16.66 11.34
CA ALA A 96 20.96 15.24 11.03
C ALA A 96 19.53 14.92 10.58
N ASN A 97 19.41 14.00 9.61
CA ASN A 97 18.11 13.53 9.13
C ASN A 97 18.09 12.00 9.14
N ILE A 98 17.07 11.42 9.79
CA ILE A 98 16.83 9.98 9.81
C ILE A 98 15.45 9.75 9.25
N HIS A 99 15.36 8.85 8.27
CA HIS A 99 14.09 8.40 7.72
C HIS A 99 13.81 6.95 8.17
N VAL A 100 12.62 6.73 8.72
CA VAL A 100 12.10 5.40 9.08
C VAL A 100 11.14 4.95 7.99
N PRO A 101 11.50 3.93 7.20
CA PRO A 101 10.65 3.43 6.10
C PRO A 101 9.41 2.76 6.65
N LYS A 102 8.25 3.38 6.44
CA LYS A 102 6.94 2.87 6.90
C LYS A 102 5.95 2.87 5.75
N THR A 103 5.67 1.69 5.24
CA THR A 103 4.63 1.42 4.24
C THR A 103 4.19 -0.03 4.34
N ILE A 104 2.92 -0.31 4.05
CA ILE A 104 2.42 -1.68 3.92
C ILE A 104 2.76 -2.32 2.58
N ASP A 105 3.23 -1.53 1.62
CA ASP A 105 3.50 -1.95 0.23
C ASP A 105 4.82 -2.71 0.11
N ASN A 106 5.73 -2.50 1.08
CA ASN A 106 7.09 -3.08 1.11
C ASN A 106 7.88 -2.80 -0.19
N ASP A 107 7.69 -1.60 -0.75
CA ASP A 107 8.22 -1.18 -2.04
C ASP A 107 9.51 -0.35 -1.94
N LEU A 108 10.11 -0.27 -0.75
CA LEU A 108 11.39 0.41 -0.50
C LEU A 108 12.53 -0.61 -0.37
N PRO A 109 13.65 -0.43 -1.09
CA PRO A 109 14.77 -1.37 -1.08
C PRO A 109 15.60 -1.21 0.20
N LEU A 110 15.24 -1.93 1.25
CA LEU A 110 15.96 -1.93 2.51
C LEU A 110 17.10 -2.97 2.53
N PRO A 111 18.16 -2.74 3.32
CA PRO A 111 19.28 -3.67 3.43
C PRO A 111 18.84 -5.06 3.90
N LYS A 112 19.47 -6.10 3.36
CA LYS A 112 19.28 -7.50 3.77
C LYS A 112 17.84 -8.02 3.66
N GLY A 113 17.00 -7.40 2.83
CA GLY A 113 15.60 -7.80 2.67
C GLY A 113 14.74 -7.50 3.91
N THR A 114 15.16 -6.58 4.77
CA THR A 114 14.34 -6.08 5.89
C THR A 114 13.05 -5.50 5.32
N PRO A 115 11.86 -5.92 5.79
CA PRO A 115 10.61 -5.35 5.35
C PRO A 115 10.42 -3.93 5.90
N THR A 116 9.57 -3.14 5.25
CA THR A 116 9.16 -1.83 5.75
C THR A 116 8.22 -1.97 6.93
N PHE A 117 8.34 -1.06 7.91
CA PHE A 117 7.45 -1.06 9.08
C PHE A 117 5.97 -1.02 8.66
N GLY A 118 5.17 -1.93 9.21
CA GLY A 118 3.74 -2.06 8.94
C GLY A 118 3.38 -3.07 7.86
N TYR A 119 4.33 -3.56 7.06
CA TYR A 119 4.09 -4.58 6.05
C TYR A 119 3.68 -5.91 6.69
N GLU A 120 4.43 -6.39 7.66
CA GLU A 120 4.16 -7.67 8.31
C GLU A 120 2.83 -7.64 9.07
N SER A 121 2.50 -6.54 9.75
CA SER A 121 1.20 -6.38 10.43
C SER A 121 0.03 -6.37 9.45
N ALA A 122 0.18 -5.69 8.31
CA ALA A 122 -0.86 -5.67 7.27
C ALA A 122 -1.02 -7.04 6.61
N LYS A 123 0.08 -7.74 6.35
CA LYS A 123 0.09 -9.11 5.81
C LYS A 123 -0.60 -10.09 6.74
N ASP A 124 -0.28 -10.06 8.03
CA ASP A 124 -0.90 -10.90 9.04
C ASP A 124 -2.42 -10.68 9.10
N LYS A 125 -2.85 -9.43 9.18
CA LYS A 125 -4.27 -9.10 9.17
C LYS A 125 -4.97 -9.52 7.88
N GLY A 126 -4.34 -9.27 6.75
CA GLY A 126 -4.85 -9.70 5.44
C GLY A 126 -4.98 -11.22 5.34
N ALA A 127 -4.02 -11.97 5.89
CA ALA A 127 -4.06 -13.43 5.92
C ALA A 127 -5.20 -13.96 6.79
N VAL A 128 -5.51 -13.32 7.94
CA VAL A 128 -6.67 -13.69 8.76
C VAL A 128 -7.96 -13.57 7.97
N ILE A 129 -8.16 -12.46 7.27
CA ILE A 129 -9.36 -12.23 6.44
C ILE A 129 -9.39 -13.22 5.27
N ALA A 130 -8.29 -13.38 4.56
CA ALA A 130 -8.20 -14.27 3.40
C ALA A 130 -8.45 -15.74 3.76
N ARG A 131 -8.00 -16.20 4.93
CA ARG A 131 -8.33 -17.57 5.42
C ARG A 131 -9.82 -17.74 5.65
N ALA A 132 -10.51 -16.78 6.25
CA ALA A 132 -11.95 -16.82 6.43
C ALA A 132 -12.69 -16.90 5.09
N VAL A 133 -12.26 -16.10 4.10
CA VAL A 133 -12.79 -16.13 2.72
C VAL A 133 -12.55 -17.50 2.07
N TYR A 134 -11.38 -18.11 2.29
CA TYR A 134 -11.08 -19.43 1.73
C TYR A 134 -11.93 -20.56 2.37
N VAL A 135 -12.23 -20.44 3.66
CA VAL A 135 -13.18 -21.36 4.33
C VAL A 135 -14.57 -21.21 3.73
N ASP A 136 -15.02 -19.98 3.48
CA ASP A 136 -16.29 -19.74 2.79
C ASP A 136 -16.29 -20.31 1.36
N ALA A 137 -15.22 -20.12 0.61
CA ALA A 137 -15.07 -20.72 -0.73
C ALA A 137 -15.31 -22.24 -0.70
N ARG A 138 -14.66 -22.92 0.26
CA ARG A 138 -14.82 -24.37 0.44
C ARG A 138 -16.22 -24.77 0.85
N THR A 139 -16.86 -23.97 1.73
CA THR A 139 -18.19 -24.26 2.26
C THR A 139 -19.28 -24.04 1.21
N SER A 140 -19.16 -22.97 0.44
CA SER A 140 -20.18 -22.57 -0.54
C SER A 140 -19.98 -23.14 -1.95
N GLY A 141 -18.83 -23.77 -2.22
CA GLY A 141 -18.46 -24.23 -3.57
C GLY A 141 -18.26 -23.09 -4.57
N ASN A 142 -17.86 -21.90 -4.09
CA ASN A 142 -17.60 -20.74 -4.94
C ASN A 142 -16.10 -20.47 -5.10
N TRP A 143 -15.79 -19.64 -6.10
CA TRP A 143 -14.50 -18.99 -6.19
C TRP A 143 -14.56 -17.57 -5.62
N PHE A 144 -13.46 -17.12 -5.05
CA PHE A 144 -13.31 -15.74 -4.61
C PHE A 144 -12.12 -15.08 -5.34
N VAL A 145 -12.33 -13.87 -5.77
CA VAL A 145 -11.30 -13.03 -6.41
C VAL A 145 -11.00 -11.87 -5.47
N LEU A 146 -9.85 -11.94 -4.82
CA LEU A 146 -9.42 -10.90 -3.90
C LEU A 146 -8.53 -9.91 -4.64
N ALA A 147 -8.73 -8.62 -4.43
CA ALA A 147 -7.76 -7.60 -4.79
C ALA A 147 -7.11 -7.06 -3.52
N ALA A 148 -5.78 -7.05 -3.47
CA ALA A 148 -5.04 -6.54 -2.33
C ALA A 148 -4.30 -5.25 -2.70
N MET A 149 -4.31 -4.28 -1.79
CA MET A 149 -3.50 -3.07 -1.88
C MET A 149 -2.02 -3.41 -2.02
N GLY A 150 -1.20 -2.44 -2.42
CA GLY A 150 0.25 -2.59 -2.59
C GLY A 150 0.83 -1.60 -3.62
N ARG A 151 0.03 -0.64 -4.09
CA ARG A 151 0.40 0.31 -5.14
C ARG A 151 0.93 -0.44 -6.39
N SER A 152 2.17 -0.19 -6.78
CA SER A 152 2.80 -0.85 -7.93
C SER A 152 3.47 -2.18 -7.61
N ALA A 153 3.58 -2.56 -6.33
CA ALA A 153 4.24 -3.78 -5.89
C ALA A 153 3.26 -4.92 -5.57
N GLY A 154 3.69 -6.16 -5.78
CA GLY A 154 2.92 -7.36 -5.48
C GLY A 154 3.15 -7.97 -4.10
N HIS A 155 4.08 -7.42 -3.31
CA HIS A 155 4.57 -8.05 -2.08
C HIS A 155 3.46 -8.41 -1.09
N LEU A 156 2.52 -7.49 -0.86
CA LEU A 156 1.43 -7.71 0.10
C LEU A 156 0.45 -8.80 -0.37
N ALA A 157 0.03 -8.74 -1.64
CA ALA A 157 -0.81 -9.76 -2.25
C ALA A 157 -0.14 -11.14 -2.22
N PHE A 158 1.16 -11.19 -2.55
CA PHE A 158 1.96 -12.39 -2.50
C PHE A 158 2.01 -12.99 -1.09
N GLY A 159 2.39 -12.19 -0.10
CA GLY A 159 2.51 -12.65 1.27
C GLY A 159 1.18 -13.15 1.86
N ILE A 160 0.07 -12.48 1.56
CA ILE A 160 -1.28 -12.92 1.99
C ILE A 160 -1.66 -14.24 1.31
N GLY A 161 -1.45 -14.33 -0.01
CA GLY A 161 -1.79 -15.52 -0.79
C GLY A 161 -1.00 -16.76 -0.38
N GLU A 162 0.31 -16.61 -0.19
CA GLU A 162 1.21 -17.68 0.29
C GLU A 162 0.81 -18.15 1.70
N ALA A 163 0.58 -17.23 2.63
CA ALA A 163 0.17 -17.55 3.99
C ALA A 163 -1.16 -18.32 4.07
N CYS A 164 -1.99 -18.23 3.03
CA CYS A 164 -3.29 -18.89 2.94
C CYS A 164 -3.29 -20.08 1.96
N HIS A 165 -2.16 -20.39 1.33
CA HIS A 165 -2.05 -21.40 0.28
C HIS A 165 -3.08 -21.23 -0.83
N TYR A 166 -3.26 -20.00 -1.29
CA TYR A 166 -4.20 -19.72 -2.38
C TYR A 166 -3.73 -20.39 -3.68
N PRO A 167 -4.63 -21.02 -4.42
CA PRO A 167 -4.28 -21.70 -5.67
C PRO A 167 -3.81 -20.77 -6.78
N MET A 168 -4.05 -19.46 -6.65
CA MET A 168 -3.59 -18.45 -7.60
C MET A 168 -3.25 -17.13 -6.89
N ILE A 169 -2.06 -16.65 -7.17
CA ILE A 169 -1.56 -15.33 -6.77
C ILE A 169 -1.08 -14.64 -8.03
N VAL A 170 -1.58 -13.43 -8.31
CA VAL A 170 -1.18 -12.66 -9.49
C VAL A 170 -0.59 -11.32 -9.04
N ILE A 171 0.68 -11.11 -9.36
CA ILE A 171 1.44 -9.93 -8.98
C ILE A 171 2.16 -9.34 -10.20
N PRO A 172 2.48 -8.04 -10.22
CA PRO A 172 3.16 -7.41 -11.35
C PRO A 172 4.49 -8.07 -11.69
N GLU A 173 5.21 -8.54 -10.68
CA GLU A 173 6.54 -9.15 -10.80
C GLU A 173 6.54 -10.49 -11.57
N MET A 174 5.38 -11.10 -11.79
CA MET A 174 5.24 -12.31 -12.62
C MET A 174 5.33 -12.04 -14.13
N PHE A 175 5.19 -10.78 -14.54
CA PHE A 175 5.14 -10.41 -15.93
C PHE A 175 6.45 -9.78 -16.37
N ASP A 176 6.94 -10.15 -17.56
CA ASP A 176 8.04 -9.44 -18.18
C ASP A 176 7.65 -7.98 -18.44
N LYS A 177 8.60 -7.07 -18.32
CA LYS A 177 8.43 -5.61 -18.43
C LYS A 177 7.67 -5.12 -19.67
N THR A 178 7.37 -6.00 -20.60
CA THR A 178 6.83 -5.65 -21.89
C THR A 178 5.32 -5.66 -22.00
N GLU A 179 4.59 -6.48 -21.22
CA GLU A 179 3.12 -6.50 -21.40
C GLU A 179 2.36 -7.23 -20.27
N ILE A 180 1.75 -6.47 -19.42
CA ILE A 180 0.62 -6.94 -18.62
C ILE A 180 -0.64 -6.66 -19.43
N THR A 181 -1.40 -7.72 -19.76
CA THR A 181 -2.69 -7.60 -20.45
C THR A 181 -3.81 -8.21 -19.62
N VAL A 182 -5.01 -7.69 -19.80
CA VAL A 182 -6.22 -8.23 -19.16
C VAL A 182 -6.37 -9.73 -19.46
N GLU A 183 -6.10 -10.14 -20.69
CA GLU A 183 -6.19 -11.54 -21.10
C GLU A 183 -5.23 -12.44 -20.33
N LYS A 184 -3.97 -12.04 -20.16
CA LYS A 184 -2.99 -12.81 -19.38
C LYS A 184 -3.43 -12.98 -17.92
N ILE A 185 -3.88 -11.90 -17.28
CA ILE A 185 -4.36 -11.93 -15.89
C ILE A 185 -5.52 -12.91 -15.75
N VAL A 186 -6.53 -12.76 -16.60
CA VAL A 186 -7.73 -13.60 -16.58
C VAL A 186 -7.37 -15.06 -16.84
N ASN A 187 -6.53 -15.35 -17.83
CA ASN A 187 -6.13 -16.71 -18.18
C ASN A 187 -5.36 -17.41 -17.04
N LEU A 188 -4.55 -16.70 -16.25
CA LEU A 188 -3.91 -17.27 -15.05
C LEU A 188 -4.94 -17.79 -14.06
N VAL A 189 -5.95 -16.95 -13.72
CA VAL A 189 -7.01 -17.35 -12.79
C VAL A 189 -7.85 -18.50 -13.36
N ILE A 190 -8.25 -18.41 -14.63
CA ILE A 190 -9.02 -19.47 -15.32
C ILE A 190 -8.26 -20.80 -15.34
N SER A 191 -6.96 -20.76 -15.60
CA SER A 191 -6.11 -21.96 -15.59
C SER A 191 -6.13 -22.65 -14.22
N SER A 192 -6.09 -21.87 -13.14
CA SER A 192 -6.19 -22.40 -11.79
C SER A 192 -7.57 -23.00 -11.50
N ILE A 193 -8.64 -22.34 -11.96
CA ILE A 193 -10.02 -22.85 -11.85
C ILE A 193 -10.14 -24.20 -12.55
N ILE A 194 -9.69 -24.29 -13.80
CA ILE A 194 -9.75 -25.53 -14.61
C ILE A 194 -8.92 -26.64 -13.94
N LYS A 195 -7.68 -26.34 -13.52
CA LYS A 195 -6.82 -27.30 -12.85
C LYS A 195 -7.49 -27.89 -11.61
N ARG A 196 -8.06 -27.03 -10.76
CA ARG A 196 -8.75 -27.50 -9.54
C ARG A 196 -9.99 -28.33 -9.86
N LYS A 197 -10.75 -27.91 -10.85
CA LYS A 197 -11.93 -28.66 -11.29
C LYS A 197 -11.60 -30.08 -11.79
N ILE A 198 -10.49 -30.21 -12.54
CA ILE A 198 -9.98 -31.54 -12.97
C ILE A 198 -9.57 -32.39 -11.74
N MET A 199 -9.09 -31.76 -10.67
CA MET A 199 -8.72 -32.42 -9.41
C MET A 199 -9.94 -32.71 -8.51
N GLY A 200 -11.15 -32.43 -8.94
CA GLY A 200 -12.39 -32.65 -8.17
C GLY A 200 -12.69 -31.55 -7.15
N MET A 201 -12.11 -30.37 -7.30
CA MET A 201 -12.33 -29.22 -6.42
C MET A 201 -13.04 -28.09 -7.17
N ASP A 202 -14.30 -27.84 -6.84
CA ASP A 202 -15.13 -26.80 -7.49
C ASP A 202 -14.99 -25.41 -6.84
N TYR A 203 -14.15 -25.27 -5.83
CA TYR A 203 -13.93 -24.02 -5.07
C TYR A 203 -12.47 -23.57 -5.10
N GLY A 204 -12.25 -22.30 -4.79
CA GLY A 204 -10.92 -21.73 -4.64
C GLY A 204 -10.94 -20.24 -4.41
N ALA A 205 -9.75 -19.68 -4.32
CA ALA A 205 -9.57 -18.23 -4.28
C ALA A 205 -8.35 -17.81 -5.10
N ALA A 206 -8.42 -16.63 -5.67
CA ALA A 206 -7.27 -15.96 -6.28
C ALA A 206 -7.05 -14.63 -5.56
N VAL A 207 -5.81 -14.26 -5.32
CA VAL A 207 -5.46 -12.90 -4.89
C VAL A 207 -4.69 -12.21 -6.00
N ILE A 208 -5.11 -11.00 -6.34
CA ILE A 208 -4.53 -10.17 -7.40
C ILE A 208 -4.07 -8.86 -6.75
N SER A 209 -2.80 -8.51 -6.95
CA SER A 209 -2.30 -7.21 -6.50
C SER A 209 -2.95 -6.08 -7.29
N GLU A 210 -3.30 -4.98 -6.63
CA GLU A 210 -3.74 -3.77 -7.34
C GLU A 210 -2.67 -3.23 -8.30
N GLY A 211 -1.41 -3.54 -8.04
CA GLY A 211 -0.28 -3.18 -8.90
C GLY A 211 -0.38 -3.75 -10.31
N VAL A 212 -0.99 -4.91 -10.47
CA VAL A 212 -1.27 -5.49 -11.80
C VAL A 212 -2.21 -4.59 -12.60
N PHE A 213 -3.22 -4.02 -11.93
CA PHE A 213 -4.17 -3.10 -12.57
C PHE A 213 -3.52 -1.77 -12.94
N HIS A 214 -2.67 -1.23 -12.06
CA HIS A 214 -1.91 0.00 -12.32
C HIS A 214 -0.86 -0.14 -13.43
N ALA A 215 -0.46 -1.36 -13.73
CA ALA A 215 0.49 -1.65 -14.80
C ALA A 215 -0.17 -1.92 -16.17
N LEU A 216 -1.51 -1.98 -16.23
CA LEU A 216 -2.25 -2.05 -17.50
C LEU A 216 -2.13 -0.72 -18.24
N SER A 217 -1.98 -0.79 -19.58
CA SER A 217 -2.09 0.40 -20.42
C SER A 217 -3.53 0.93 -20.48
N ASP A 218 -3.69 2.22 -20.78
CA ASP A 218 -5.02 2.82 -21.00
C ASP A 218 -5.81 2.09 -22.08
N GLU A 219 -5.14 1.53 -23.08
CA GLU A 219 -5.76 0.74 -24.14
C GLU A 219 -6.34 -0.58 -23.59
N GLU A 220 -5.57 -1.30 -22.79
CA GLU A 220 -6.03 -2.53 -22.13
C GLU A 220 -7.20 -2.27 -21.17
N ILE A 221 -7.14 -1.18 -20.42
CA ILE A 221 -8.23 -0.74 -19.54
C ILE A 221 -9.50 -0.47 -20.35
N ARG A 222 -9.40 0.23 -21.47
CA ARG A 222 -10.55 0.48 -22.36
C ARG A 222 -11.10 -0.79 -23.02
N LYS A 223 -10.23 -1.70 -23.44
CA LYS A 223 -10.61 -3.00 -24.00
C LYS A 223 -11.38 -3.88 -23.01
N SER A 224 -11.15 -3.68 -21.70
CA SER A 224 -11.87 -4.44 -20.68
C SER A 224 -13.38 -4.19 -20.69
N GLY A 225 -13.83 -3.07 -21.28
CA GLY A 225 -15.24 -2.68 -21.35
C GLY A 225 -15.80 -2.17 -20.03
N ILE A 226 -14.94 -1.89 -19.06
CA ILE A 226 -15.34 -1.36 -17.77
C ILE A 226 -15.55 0.14 -17.86
N HIS A 227 -16.66 0.61 -17.30
CA HIS A 227 -16.96 2.03 -17.23
C HIS A 227 -16.16 2.66 -16.08
N PHE A 228 -15.22 3.54 -16.44
CA PHE A 228 -14.47 4.38 -15.51
C PHE A 228 -14.99 5.80 -15.53
N THR A 229 -14.87 6.49 -14.40
CA THR A 229 -14.83 7.96 -14.39
C THR A 229 -13.43 8.40 -14.79
N TYR A 230 -13.33 9.48 -15.53
CA TYR A 230 -12.07 10.03 -15.99
C TYR A 230 -11.82 11.38 -15.32
N ASP A 231 -10.57 11.67 -15.01
CA ASP A 231 -10.16 12.96 -14.49
C ASP A 231 -10.20 14.06 -15.58
N GLU A 232 -9.91 15.30 -15.20
CA GLU A 232 -9.90 16.46 -16.12
C GLU A 232 -8.87 16.32 -17.25
N HIS A 233 -7.92 15.39 -17.14
CA HIS A 233 -6.87 15.11 -18.11
C HIS A 233 -7.17 13.86 -18.95
N GLY A 234 -8.30 13.20 -18.75
CA GLY A 234 -8.73 12.03 -19.51
C GLY A 234 -8.11 10.71 -19.03
N HIS A 235 -7.50 10.69 -17.83
CA HIS A 235 -7.00 9.46 -17.22
C HIS A 235 -8.09 8.79 -16.36
N PRO A 236 -8.21 7.45 -16.41
CA PRO A 236 -9.20 6.75 -15.61
C PRO A 236 -8.94 6.92 -14.10
N GLU A 237 -9.97 7.30 -13.35
CA GLU A 237 -9.90 7.45 -11.88
C GLU A 237 -9.88 6.10 -11.17
N LEU A 238 -8.78 5.37 -11.28
CA LEU A 238 -8.61 4.01 -10.80
C LEU A 238 -8.79 3.86 -9.28
N GLY A 239 -8.60 4.94 -8.54
CA GLY A 239 -8.74 4.95 -7.07
C GLY A 239 -10.17 4.84 -6.55
N LYS A 240 -11.16 5.12 -7.39
CA LYS A 240 -12.58 5.14 -7.02
C LYS A 240 -13.30 3.81 -7.29
N VAL A 241 -12.65 2.86 -7.95
CA VAL A 241 -13.27 1.61 -8.41
C VAL A 241 -12.71 0.42 -7.65
N SER A 242 -13.58 -0.52 -7.27
CA SER A 242 -13.15 -1.80 -6.68
C SER A 242 -12.45 -2.66 -7.72
N LYS A 243 -11.15 -2.88 -7.55
CA LYS A 243 -10.34 -3.72 -8.44
C LYS A 243 -10.80 -5.18 -8.38
N ALA A 244 -11.18 -5.65 -7.19
CA ALA A 244 -11.71 -7.01 -7.04
C ALA A 244 -12.97 -7.22 -7.90
N HIS A 245 -13.87 -6.24 -7.92
CA HIS A 245 -15.08 -6.30 -8.73
C HIS A 245 -14.75 -6.36 -10.22
N ILE A 246 -13.85 -5.50 -10.66
CA ILE A 246 -13.39 -5.46 -12.06
C ILE A 246 -12.79 -6.80 -12.48
N PHE A 247 -11.83 -7.33 -11.73
CA PHE A 247 -11.22 -8.62 -12.06
C PHE A 247 -12.25 -9.75 -12.04
N ASN A 248 -13.18 -9.72 -11.08
CA ASN A 248 -14.24 -10.73 -11.00
C ASN A 248 -15.16 -10.71 -12.24
N GLU A 249 -15.56 -9.54 -12.70
CA GLU A 249 -16.39 -9.40 -13.92
C GLU A 249 -15.65 -9.91 -15.18
N MET A 250 -14.37 -9.58 -15.32
CA MET A 250 -13.55 -10.06 -16.43
C MET A 250 -13.45 -11.60 -16.42
N ILE A 251 -13.23 -12.19 -15.25
CA ILE A 251 -13.13 -13.63 -15.07
C ILE A 251 -14.49 -14.29 -15.37
N GLU A 252 -15.60 -13.75 -14.86
CA GLU A 252 -16.94 -14.28 -15.13
C GLU A 252 -17.31 -14.22 -16.62
N LYS A 253 -16.95 -13.13 -17.30
CA LYS A 253 -17.14 -12.99 -18.75
C LYS A 253 -16.40 -14.10 -19.48
N LYS A 254 -15.13 -14.32 -19.15
CA LYS A 254 -14.32 -15.37 -19.79
C LYS A 254 -14.84 -16.77 -19.50
N LEU A 255 -15.26 -17.03 -18.26
CA LEU A 255 -15.88 -18.32 -17.88
C LEU A 255 -17.12 -18.61 -18.71
N LYS A 256 -17.98 -17.61 -18.96
CA LYS A 256 -19.15 -17.71 -19.82
C LYS A 256 -18.78 -18.00 -21.28
N GLU A 257 -17.79 -17.32 -21.81
CA GLU A 257 -17.28 -17.50 -23.18
C GLU A 257 -16.81 -18.93 -23.44
N ILE A 258 -16.13 -19.54 -22.47
CA ILE A 258 -15.64 -20.93 -22.58
C ILE A 258 -16.65 -21.99 -22.12
N GLY A 259 -17.86 -21.58 -21.73
CA GLY A 259 -18.93 -22.48 -21.28
C GLY A 259 -18.71 -23.12 -19.91
N LEU A 260 -17.82 -22.57 -19.09
CA LEU A 260 -17.50 -23.11 -17.77
C LEU A 260 -18.38 -22.48 -16.69
N LYS A 261 -19.23 -23.29 -16.06
CA LYS A 261 -20.14 -22.87 -14.99
C LYS A 261 -19.38 -22.81 -13.65
N VAL A 262 -18.94 -21.61 -13.26
CA VAL A 262 -18.32 -21.34 -11.97
C VAL A 262 -18.92 -20.05 -11.44
N LYS A 263 -19.23 -20.02 -10.15
CA LYS A 263 -19.65 -18.79 -9.46
C LYS A 263 -18.45 -18.17 -8.80
N SER A 264 -18.23 -16.87 -9.00
CA SER A 264 -17.17 -16.13 -8.34
C SER A 264 -17.70 -14.93 -7.56
N ARG A 265 -16.91 -14.46 -6.59
CA ARG A 265 -17.24 -13.36 -5.68
C ARG A 265 -16.04 -12.45 -5.51
N PRO A 266 -16.19 -11.13 -5.64
CA PRO A 266 -15.12 -10.19 -5.38
C PRO A 266 -14.96 -9.91 -3.89
N VAL A 267 -13.70 -9.71 -3.44
CA VAL A 267 -13.36 -9.26 -2.09
C VAL A 267 -12.22 -8.25 -2.19
N GLU A 268 -12.41 -7.05 -1.64
CA GLU A 268 -11.36 -6.04 -1.58
C GLU A 268 -10.61 -6.16 -0.25
N LEU A 269 -9.28 -6.18 -0.28
CA LEU A 269 -8.41 -6.05 0.88
C LEU A 269 -7.74 -4.67 0.80
N GLY A 270 -8.31 -3.70 1.48
CA GLY A 270 -7.97 -2.29 1.35
C GLY A 270 -7.61 -1.64 2.68
N TYR A 271 -8.31 -0.57 3.02
CA TYR A 271 -8.01 0.24 4.21
C TYR A 271 -8.14 -0.50 5.53
N GLU A 272 -8.94 -1.57 5.60
CA GLU A 272 -9.14 -2.39 6.80
C GLU A 272 -7.90 -3.17 7.24
N ILE A 273 -6.91 -3.33 6.37
CA ILE A 273 -5.62 -3.95 6.72
C ILE A 273 -4.55 -2.91 7.08
N ARG A 274 -4.84 -1.62 6.93
CA ARG A 274 -3.94 -0.52 7.33
C ARG A 274 -4.13 -0.15 8.79
N CYS A 275 -3.17 0.55 9.35
CA CYS A 275 -3.23 1.07 10.74
C CYS A 275 -3.55 0.00 11.78
N GLN A 276 -3.12 -1.23 11.55
CA GLN A 276 -3.23 -2.31 12.52
C GLN A 276 -2.31 -2.08 13.70
N THR A 277 -2.67 -2.66 14.85
CA THR A 277 -1.71 -2.79 15.95
C THR A 277 -0.48 -3.53 15.44
N PRO A 278 0.72 -2.96 15.62
CA PRO A 278 1.94 -3.61 15.14
C PRO A 278 2.14 -4.98 15.79
N ILE A 279 2.44 -5.98 14.97
CA ILE A 279 2.85 -7.30 15.49
C ILE A 279 4.30 -7.27 15.96
N ALA A 280 4.69 -8.27 16.75
CA ALA A 280 6.03 -8.36 17.32
C ALA A 280 7.15 -8.23 16.29
N TYR A 281 6.95 -8.75 15.06
CA TYR A 281 7.95 -8.65 14.00
C TYR A 281 8.24 -7.21 13.60
N ASP A 282 7.20 -6.42 13.33
CA ASP A 282 7.35 -4.99 12.99
C ASP A 282 8.03 -4.20 14.13
N LEU A 283 7.70 -4.52 15.40
CA LEU A 283 8.28 -3.85 16.57
C LEU A 283 9.74 -4.22 16.84
N THR A 284 10.25 -5.32 16.30
CA THR A 284 11.61 -5.84 16.63
C THR A 284 12.58 -5.77 15.47
N TYR A 285 12.10 -5.82 14.22
CA TYR A 285 12.98 -5.95 13.04
C TYR A 285 12.82 -4.79 12.03
N CYS A 286 11.83 -3.94 12.19
CA CYS A 286 11.62 -2.75 11.35
C CYS A 286 11.77 -1.41 12.13
#